data_6bdd9206306eef7e844c32097a98875e
#
_entry.id   6bdd9206306eef7e844c32097a98875e
#
_cell.length_a   1.000
_cell.length_b   1.000
_cell.length_c   1.000
_cell.angle_alpha   90.00
_cell.angle_beta   90.00
_cell.angle_gamma   90.00
#
_symmetry.space_group_name_H-M   'P 1'
#
loop_
_entity.id
_entity.type
_entity.pdbx_description
1 polymer ?
#
loop_
_entity_poly.entity_id
_entity_poly.type
_entity_poly.pdbx_seq_one_letter_code
_entity_poly.pdbx_strand_id
1 'polypeptide(L)'
;DEMMMLDVNQGWNIEEAQRYLNILEGFNFSWIEEPISALSNQGEFKSVINSTSCDLAFGENINSVDEFISLGKNNKSKYVQPDLTKYGGISLINNLSKKIQSNKIWLHFLGGGVGLLTSAHIMSAINPSAYLETDININPLRTSLFHNELHIENGKISFNDDYGIGGPLNFDTVTKYLVSSNV
;
A
#
# COMPACT_ATOMS: atom_id res chain seq x y z
N ASP A 1 0.70 -22.45 -4.76
CA ASP A 1 -0.02 -21.63 -5.72
C ASP A 1 0.49 -20.21 -5.56
N GLU A 2 1.03 -19.63 -6.63
CA GLU A 2 1.51 -18.24 -6.62
C GLU A 2 0.30 -17.30 -6.71
N MET A 3 0.32 -16.22 -5.94
CA MET A 3 -0.68 -15.17 -6.02
C MET A 3 -0.21 -14.14 -7.04
N MET A 4 -1.08 -13.79 -7.97
CA MET A 4 -0.82 -12.80 -9.00
C MET A 4 -1.67 -11.55 -8.75
N MET A 5 -1.04 -10.40 -8.78
CA MET A 5 -1.67 -9.08 -8.70
C MET A 5 -1.28 -8.30 -9.94
N LEU A 6 -2.14 -7.41 -10.39
CA LEU A 6 -1.88 -6.54 -11.52
C LEU A 6 -2.04 -5.09 -11.08
N ASP A 7 -0.96 -4.32 -11.14
CA ASP A 7 -1.01 -2.87 -11.00
C ASP A 7 -1.11 -2.21 -12.39
N VAL A 8 -2.17 -1.46 -12.59
CA VAL A 8 -2.42 -0.70 -13.83
C VAL A 8 -1.87 0.72 -13.70
N ASN A 9 -1.62 1.18 -12.49
CA ASN A 9 -1.07 2.49 -12.19
C ASN A 9 -1.80 3.62 -12.91
N GLN A 10 -3.14 3.63 -12.81
CA GLN A 10 -4.04 4.63 -13.40
C GLN A 10 -4.01 4.71 -14.95
N GLY A 11 -3.53 3.65 -15.59
CA GLY A 11 -3.21 3.66 -17.04
C GLY A 11 -4.42 3.59 -17.98
N TRP A 12 -5.63 3.29 -17.48
CA TRP A 12 -6.81 3.14 -18.32
C TRP A 12 -7.83 4.28 -18.13
N ASN A 13 -8.50 4.66 -19.21
CA ASN A 13 -9.75 5.40 -19.10
C ASN A 13 -10.91 4.47 -18.70
N ILE A 14 -12.10 5.03 -18.45
CA ILE A 14 -13.26 4.27 -17.94
C ILE A 14 -13.68 3.14 -18.90
N GLU A 15 -13.73 3.42 -20.20
CA GLU A 15 -14.14 2.44 -21.22
C GLU A 15 -13.11 1.32 -21.36
N GLU A 16 -11.83 1.68 -21.35
CA GLU A 16 -10.72 0.72 -21.36
C GLU A 16 -10.73 -0.14 -20.11
N ALA A 17 -10.91 0.47 -18.93
CA ALA A 17 -10.97 -0.27 -17.67
C ALA A 17 -12.09 -1.30 -17.69
N GLN A 18 -13.31 -0.91 -18.08
CA GLN A 18 -14.44 -1.83 -18.17
C GLN A 18 -14.18 -2.97 -19.16
N ARG A 19 -13.60 -2.65 -20.32
CA ARG A 19 -13.26 -3.66 -21.34
C ARG A 19 -12.18 -4.63 -20.89
N TYR A 20 -11.09 -4.12 -20.33
CA TYR A 20 -9.97 -4.97 -19.92
C TYR A 20 -10.31 -5.79 -18.67
N LEU A 21 -11.01 -5.23 -17.71
CA LEU A 21 -11.47 -5.95 -16.55
C LEU A 21 -12.34 -7.15 -16.91
N ASN A 22 -13.25 -7.00 -17.89
CA ASN A 22 -14.03 -8.12 -18.40
C ASN A 22 -13.17 -9.24 -19.04
N ILE A 23 -12.09 -8.87 -19.74
CA ILE A 23 -11.15 -9.86 -20.30
C ILE A 23 -10.39 -10.56 -19.17
N LEU A 24 -10.00 -9.80 -18.15
CA LEU A 24 -9.18 -10.28 -17.04
C LEU A 24 -9.97 -11.15 -16.04
N GLU A 25 -11.29 -11.15 -16.06
CA GLU A 25 -12.12 -12.07 -15.26
C GLU A 25 -11.81 -13.56 -15.51
N GLY A 26 -11.25 -13.89 -16.69
CA GLY A 26 -10.80 -15.25 -17.01
C GLY A 26 -9.48 -15.65 -16.33
N PHE A 27 -8.82 -14.74 -15.63
CA PHE A 27 -7.55 -14.98 -14.95
C PHE A 27 -7.73 -14.90 -13.44
N ASN A 28 -6.94 -15.65 -12.70
CA ASN A 28 -7.04 -15.72 -11.24
C ASN A 28 -6.14 -14.65 -10.58
N PHE A 29 -6.46 -13.37 -10.77
CA PHE A 29 -5.80 -12.28 -10.04
C PHE A 29 -6.33 -12.18 -8.61
N SER A 30 -5.43 -11.96 -7.66
CA SER A 30 -5.82 -11.64 -6.28
C SER A 30 -6.49 -10.27 -6.17
N TRP A 31 -5.98 -9.30 -6.96
CA TRP A 31 -6.64 -8.02 -7.25
C TRP A 31 -6.03 -7.36 -8.49
N ILE A 32 -6.76 -6.37 -8.99
CA ILE A 32 -6.30 -5.43 -10.01
C ILE A 32 -6.27 -4.05 -9.35
N GLU A 33 -5.10 -3.41 -9.38
CA GLU A 33 -4.80 -2.17 -8.68
C GLU A 33 -4.88 -0.97 -9.62
N GLU A 34 -5.46 0.13 -9.12
CA GLU A 34 -5.57 1.42 -9.79
C GLU A 34 -5.91 1.36 -11.28
N PRO A 35 -7.00 0.68 -11.69
CA PRO A 35 -7.34 0.59 -13.11
C PRO A 35 -7.63 1.95 -13.75
N ILE A 36 -8.11 2.93 -12.97
CA ILE A 36 -8.45 4.29 -13.42
C ILE A 36 -7.80 5.35 -12.55
N SER A 37 -7.78 6.59 -13.04
CA SER A 37 -7.20 7.73 -12.34
C SER A 37 -7.80 7.93 -10.95
N ALA A 38 -6.95 8.21 -9.96
CA ALA A 38 -7.37 8.61 -8.62
C ALA A 38 -8.14 9.95 -8.60
N LEU A 39 -8.07 10.73 -9.67
CA LEU A 39 -8.84 11.97 -9.84
C LEU A 39 -10.25 11.73 -10.40
N SER A 40 -10.59 10.48 -10.72
CA SER A 40 -11.93 10.12 -11.16
C SER A 40 -12.98 10.43 -10.09
N ASN A 41 -14.18 10.81 -10.51
CA ASN A 41 -15.25 11.08 -9.57
C ASN A 41 -15.88 9.78 -9.02
N GLN A 42 -16.66 9.89 -7.94
CA GLN A 42 -17.29 8.73 -7.29
C GLN A 42 -18.20 7.91 -8.22
N GLY A 43 -18.82 8.53 -9.21
CA GLY A 43 -19.66 7.85 -10.20
C GLY A 43 -18.84 6.96 -11.12
N GLU A 44 -17.67 7.44 -11.55
CA GLU A 44 -16.72 6.71 -12.36
C GLU A 44 -16.13 5.52 -11.62
N PHE A 45 -15.63 5.72 -10.40
CA PHE A 45 -15.21 4.61 -9.53
C PHE A 45 -16.29 3.56 -9.38
N LYS A 46 -17.52 3.98 -9.06
CA LYS A 46 -18.65 3.07 -8.88
C LYS A 46 -19.00 2.33 -10.18
N SER A 47 -18.91 2.99 -11.32
CA SER A 47 -19.14 2.39 -12.65
C SER A 47 -18.13 1.28 -12.92
N VAL A 48 -16.83 1.53 -12.71
CA VAL A 48 -15.77 0.56 -12.93
C VAL A 48 -15.87 -0.60 -11.93
N ILE A 49 -16.03 -0.32 -10.64
CA ILE A 49 -16.18 -1.36 -9.60
C ILE A 49 -17.38 -2.27 -9.88
N ASN A 50 -18.46 -1.73 -10.43
CA ASN A 50 -19.67 -2.53 -10.74
C ASN A 50 -19.60 -3.30 -12.06
N SER A 51 -18.64 -2.98 -12.93
CA SER A 51 -18.53 -3.61 -14.25
C SER A 51 -17.76 -4.93 -14.23
N THR A 52 -17.20 -5.34 -13.10
CA THR A 52 -16.37 -6.54 -13.03
C THR A 52 -16.64 -7.37 -11.78
N SER A 53 -16.29 -8.66 -11.86
CA SER A 53 -16.21 -9.56 -10.71
C SER A 53 -14.79 -9.63 -10.11
N CYS A 54 -13.78 -9.06 -10.76
CA CYS A 54 -12.43 -9.00 -10.22
C CYS A 54 -12.39 -8.19 -8.92
N ASP A 55 -11.59 -8.63 -7.97
CA ASP A 55 -11.26 -7.83 -6.80
C ASP A 55 -10.42 -6.62 -7.22
N LEU A 56 -10.82 -5.43 -6.79
CA LEU A 56 -10.11 -4.20 -7.10
C LEU A 56 -9.46 -3.59 -5.85
N ALA A 57 -8.31 -2.96 -6.06
CA ALA A 57 -7.56 -2.24 -5.06
C ALA A 57 -7.33 -0.79 -5.49
N PHE A 58 -7.45 0.15 -4.54
CA PHE A 58 -7.27 1.58 -4.77
C PHE A 58 -6.71 2.25 -3.53
N GLY A 59 -5.90 3.28 -3.69
CA GLY A 59 -5.61 4.11 -2.54
C GLY A 59 -4.30 4.86 -2.54
N GLU A 60 -3.25 4.40 -3.17
CA GLU A 60 -1.93 5.01 -3.06
C GLU A 60 -1.86 6.47 -3.53
N ASN A 61 -2.73 6.84 -4.47
CA ASN A 61 -2.85 8.18 -5.03
C ASN A 61 -4.11 8.94 -4.57
N ILE A 62 -4.91 8.35 -3.67
CA ILE A 62 -6.05 9.01 -3.03
C ILE A 62 -5.55 9.82 -1.84
N ASN A 63 -6.04 11.06 -1.70
CA ASN A 63 -5.66 11.97 -0.64
C ASN A 63 -6.84 12.52 0.17
N SER A 64 -7.99 11.85 0.11
CA SER A 64 -9.22 12.23 0.81
C SER A 64 -9.70 11.13 1.76
N VAL A 65 -9.87 11.48 3.05
CA VAL A 65 -10.40 10.54 4.04
C VAL A 65 -11.80 10.04 3.67
N ASP A 66 -12.63 10.91 3.11
CA ASP A 66 -14.01 10.55 2.71
C ASP A 66 -14.01 9.58 1.53
N GLU A 67 -13.08 9.72 0.59
CA GLU A 67 -12.90 8.78 -0.51
C GLU A 67 -12.43 7.42 -0.02
N PHE A 68 -11.44 7.35 0.86
CA PHE A 68 -11.04 6.10 1.51
C PHE A 68 -12.22 5.41 2.20
N ILE A 69 -13.04 6.17 2.94
CA ILE A 69 -14.21 5.63 3.63
C ILE A 69 -15.25 5.14 2.61
N SER A 70 -15.47 5.88 1.53
CA SER A 70 -16.41 5.51 0.47
C SER A 70 -16.01 4.20 -0.20
N LEU A 71 -14.73 4.07 -0.57
CA LEU A 71 -14.17 2.83 -1.13
C LEU A 71 -14.25 1.68 -0.13
N GLY A 72 -13.80 1.88 1.10
CA GLY A 72 -13.79 0.85 2.12
C GLY A 72 -15.18 0.33 2.54
N LYS A 73 -16.21 1.13 2.39
CA LYS A 73 -17.62 0.73 2.59
C LYS A 73 -18.24 0.04 1.38
N ASN A 74 -17.63 0.15 0.22
CA ASN A 74 -18.10 -0.54 -0.96
C ASN A 74 -17.76 -2.03 -0.85
N ASN A 75 -18.76 -2.90 -0.96
CA ASN A 75 -18.54 -4.35 -0.82
C ASN A 75 -17.78 -4.97 -2.00
N LYS A 76 -17.72 -4.30 -3.15
CA LYS A 76 -17.00 -4.77 -4.34
C LYS A 76 -15.58 -4.21 -4.43
N SER A 77 -15.28 -3.07 -3.80
CA SER A 77 -13.89 -2.63 -3.58
C SER A 77 -13.33 -3.40 -2.41
N LYS A 78 -12.50 -4.38 -2.70
CA LYS A 78 -12.04 -5.32 -1.68
C LYS A 78 -10.90 -4.76 -0.86
N TYR A 79 -10.01 -4.00 -1.50
CA TYR A 79 -8.79 -3.50 -0.88
C TYR A 79 -8.69 -1.99 -0.98
N VAL A 80 -8.29 -1.37 0.11
CA VAL A 80 -8.01 0.05 0.22
C VAL A 80 -6.55 0.20 0.63
N GLN A 81 -5.76 0.87 -0.22
CA GLN A 81 -4.30 0.89 -0.13
C GLN A 81 -3.74 2.31 0.15
N PRO A 82 -4.07 2.92 1.31
CA PRO A 82 -3.48 4.21 1.64
C PRO A 82 -1.98 4.07 1.87
N ASP A 83 -1.20 5.04 1.36
CA ASP A 83 0.21 5.18 1.69
C ASP A 83 0.37 6.13 2.88
N LEU A 84 0.80 5.59 4.01
CA LEU A 84 0.97 6.39 5.23
C LEU A 84 2.09 7.43 5.12
N THR A 85 3.03 7.24 4.20
CA THR A 85 4.13 8.19 3.99
C THR A 85 3.77 9.34 3.05
N LYS A 86 2.78 9.13 2.18
CA LYS A 86 2.24 10.16 1.29
C LYS A 86 1.18 10.99 1.98
N TYR A 87 0.35 10.38 2.84
CA TYR A 87 -0.84 11.05 3.35
C TYR A 87 -1.21 10.64 4.78
N GLY A 88 -1.12 11.57 5.70
CA GLY A 88 -1.72 11.52 7.04
C GLY A 88 -1.05 10.60 8.07
N GLY A 89 -0.02 9.84 7.69
CA GLY A 89 0.77 9.03 8.61
C GLY A 89 -0.04 8.00 9.40
N ILE A 90 0.50 7.59 10.54
CA ILE A 90 -0.11 6.62 11.46
C ILE A 90 -1.52 7.05 11.91
N SER A 91 -1.71 8.35 12.14
CA SER A 91 -2.99 8.90 12.61
C SER A 91 -4.12 8.69 11.60
N LEU A 92 -3.85 8.83 10.29
CA LEU A 92 -4.82 8.53 9.25
C LEU A 92 -5.24 7.07 9.30
N ILE A 93 -4.26 6.16 9.30
CA ILE A 93 -4.54 4.71 9.25
C ILE A 93 -5.34 4.27 10.48
N ASN A 94 -4.97 4.77 11.66
CA ASN A 94 -5.73 4.50 12.89
C ASN A 94 -7.17 5.06 12.83
N ASN A 95 -7.39 6.20 12.17
CA ASN A 95 -8.72 6.75 11.95
C ASN A 95 -9.52 5.91 10.95
N LEU A 96 -8.90 5.49 9.84
CA LEU A 96 -9.54 4.65 8.83
C LEU A 96 -9.93 3.28 9.39
N SER A 97 -9.06 2.63 10.17
CA SER A 97 -9.33 1.31 10.76
C SER A 97 -10.53 1.27 11.73
N LYS A 98 -10.94 2.45 12.22
CA LYS A 98 -12.17 2.60 13.04
C LYS A 98 -13.44 2.84 12.22
N LYS A 99 -13.30 3.17 10.93
CA LYS A 99 -14.42 3.58 10.06
C LYS A 99 -14.73 2.57 8.97
N ILE A 100 -13.73 1.78 8.58
CA ILE A 100 -13.84 0.69 7.61
C ILE A 100 -13.28 -0.60 8.23
N GLN A 101 -13.64 -1.74 7.67
CA GLN A 101 -13.13 -3.03 8.15
C GLN A 101 -11.61 -3.07 7.95
N SER A 102 -10.86 -3.37 9.01
CA SER A 102 -9.39 -3.35 8.98
C SER A 102 -8.79 -4.37 8.01
N ASN A 103 -9.46 -5.50 7.77
CA ASN A 103 -9.05 -6.51 6.79
C ASN A 103 -9.12 -6.02 5.34
N LYS A 104 -9.75 -4.88 5.08
CA LYS A 104 -9.73 -4.21 3.79
C LYS A 104 -8.55 -3.25 3.62
N ILE A 105 -7.87 -2.89 4.69
CA ILE A 105 -6.73 -1.95 4.64
C ILE A 105 -5.47 -2.76 4.37
N TRP A 106 -4.83 -2.48 3.24
CA TRP A 106 -3.58 -3.05 2.80
C TRP A 106 -2.68 -1.91 2.36
N LEU A 107 -1.69 -1.54 3.18
CA LEU A 107 -0.93 -0.32 2.93
C LEU A 107 -0.07 -0.45 1.68
N HIS A 108 -0.19 0.54 0.79
CA HIS A 108 0.81 0.77 -0.25
C HIS A 108 2.11 1.24 0.38
N PHE A 109 3.24 0.78 -0.15
CA PHE A 109 4.54 1.33 0.21
C PHE A 109 5.58 1.19 -0.89
N LEU A 110 6.16 2.34 -1.27
CA LEU A 110 7.33 2.44 -2.13
C LEU A 110 8.30 3.46 -1.53
N GLY A 111 9.48 3.02 -1.02
CA GLY A 111 10.41 3.97 -0.42
C GLY A 111 11.48 3.38 0.49
N GLY A 112 11.92 4.19 1.45
CA GLY A 112 13.01 3.88 2.38
C GLY A 112 12.57 3.10 3.62
N GLY A 113 13.56 2.67 4.44
CA GLY A 113 13.35 1.81 5.59
C GLY A 113 12.42 2.37 6.67
N VAL A 114 12.41 3.69 6.88
CA VAL A 114 11.50 4.32 7.86
C VAL A 114 10.04 4.05 7.51
N GLY A 115 9.65 4.31 6.27
CA GLY A 115 8.28 4.10 5.82
C GLY A 115 7.91 2.61 5.79
N LEU A 116 8.81 1.75 5.30
CA LEU A 116 8.58 0.30 5.25
C LEU A 116 8.33 -0.29 6.64
N LEU A 117 9.21 0.01 7.60
CA LEU A 117 9.07 -0.49 8.97
C LEU A 117 7.84 0.08 9.66
N THR A 118 7.53 1.37 9.43
CA THR A 118 6.30 1.97 9.97
C THR A 118 5.06 1.28 9.39
N SER A 119 5.03 1.02 8.07
CA SER A 119 3.95 0.28 7.43
C SER A 119 3.82 -1.13 7.99
N ALA A 120 4.94 -1.82 8.18
CA ALA A 120 4.97 -3.17 8.73
C ALA A 120 4.39 -3.21 10.16
N HIS A 121 4.81 -2.29 11.05
CA HIS A 121 4.27 -2.20 12.41
C HIS A 121 2.76 -1.93 12.42
N ILE A 122 2.31 -0.99 11.60
CA ILE A 122 0.88 -0.66 11.53
C ILE A 122 0.09 -1.84 10.96
N MET A 123 0.55 -2.46 9.87
CA MET A 123 -0.13 -3.61 9.28
C MET A 123 -0.23 -4.78 10.25
N SER A 124 0.83 -5.09 10.98
CA SER A 124 0.80 -6.15 12.00
C SER A 124 -0.22 -5.89 13.10
N ALA A 125 -0.47 -4.62 13.42
CA ALA A 125 -1.43 -4.23 14.46
C ALA A 125 -2.90 -4.23 13.98
N ILE A 126 -3.16 -3.86 12.72
CA ILE A 126 -4.54 -3.68 12.23
C ILE A 126 -5.01 -4.82 11.33
N ASN A 127 -4.11 -5.46 10.59
CA ASN A 127 -4.41 -6.56 9.67
C ASN A 127 -3.22 -7.51 9.54
N PRO A 128 -2.95 -8.34 10.55
CA PRO A 128 -1.76 -9.22 10.56
C PRO A 128 -1.78 -10.31 9.48
N SER A 129 -2.89 -10.49 8.80
CA SER A 129 -3.02 -11.44 7.68
C SER A 129 -2.74 -10.81 6.31
N ALA A 130 -2.57 -9.49 6.24
CA ALA A 130 -2.28 -8.80 4.99
C ALA A 130 -0.81 -8.99 4.58
N TYR A 131 -0.56 -8.86 3.28
CA TYR A 131 0.80 -8.74 2.78
C TYR A 131 1.31 -7.32 3.00
N LEU A 132 2.60 -7.22 3.26
CA LEU A 132 3.29 -5.94 3.25
C LEU A 132 3.89 -5.75 1.87
N GLU A 133 3.56 -4.65 1.23
CA GLU A 133 4.17 -4.27 -0.02
C GLU A 133 5.61 -3.82 0.20
N THR A 134 6.50 -4.28 -0.66
CA THR A 134 7.90 -3.85 -0.70
C THR A 134 8.42 -3.84 -2.12
N ASP A 135 9.15 -2.78 -2.46
CA ASP A 135 9.80 -2.63 -3.76
C ASP A 135 10.98 -3.60 -3.91
N ILE A 136 11.12 -4.19 -5.10
CA ILE A 136 12.23 -5.09 -5.45
C ILE A 136 13.50 -4.34 -5.85
N ASN A 137 13.41 -3.05 -6.21
CA ASN A 137 14.56 -2.27 -6.63
C ASN A 137 15.59 -2.11 -5.51
N ILE A 138 16.86 -2.01 -5.88
CA ILE A 138 17.94 -1.78 -4.93
C ILE A 138 17.77 -0.38 -4.31
N ASN A 139 17.60 -0.33 -2.99
CA ASN A 139 17.48 0.92 -2.25
C ASN A 139 18.22 0.81 -0.92
N PRO A 140 19.46 1.37 -0.82
CA PRO A 140 20.24 1.33 0.41
C PRO A 140 19.57 2.03 1.60
N LEU A 141 18.75 3.07 1.36
CA LEU A 141 17.97 3.70 2.42
C LEU A 141 16.83 2.82 2.93
N ARG A 142 16.49 1.75 2.24
CA ARG A 142 15.55 0.73 2.72
C ARG A 142 16.26 -0.37 3.48
N THR A 143 17.39 -0.87 2.96
CA THR A 143 18.04 -2.07 3.47
C THR A 143 19.10 -1.79 4.53
N SER A 144 19.79 -0.63 4.48
CA SER A 144 20.97 -0.36 5.32
C SER A 144 20.82 0.87 6.22
N LEU A 145 19.61 1.46 6.30
CA LEU A 145 19.36 2.66 7.09
C LEU A 145 19.42 2.40 8.61
N PHE A 146 19.07 1.20 9.03
CA PHE A 146 19.14 0.76 10.42
C PHE A 146 20.27 -0.23 10.60
N HIS A 147 20.89 -0.28 11.79
CA HIS A 147 21.92 -1.26 12.11
C HIS A 147 21.42 -2.71 12.03
N ASN A 148 20.17 -2.91 12.42
CA ASN A 148 19.51 -4.19 12.25
C ASN A 148 18.79 -4.18 10.90
N GLU A 149 19.36 -4.91 9.94
CA GLU A 149 18.77 -5.04 8.62
C GLU A 149 17.34 -5.62 8.72
N LEU A 150 16.47 -5.16 7.85
CA LEU A 150 15.15 -5.73 7.72
C LEU A 150 15.28 -7.19 7.23
N HIS A 151 15.06 -8.13 8.13
CA HIS A 151 15.10 -9.54 7.78
C HIS A 151 13.81 -9.96 7.10
N ILE A 152 13.94 -10.30 5.80
CA ILE A 152 12.88 -10.97 5.06
C ILE A 152 13.28 -12.43 4.92
N GLU A 153 12.67 -13.30 5.67
CA GLU A 153 12.93 -14.73 5.62
C GLU A 153 11.66 -15.50 5.27
N ASN A 154 11.76 -16.37 4.27
CA ASN A 154 10.61 -17.16 3.78
C ASN A 154 9.36 -16.30 3.44
N GLY A 155 9.56 -15.12 2.87
CA GLY A 155 8.49 -14.18 2.52
C GLY A 155 7.83 -13.49 3.73
N LYS A 156 8.48 -13.49 4.89
CA LYS A 156 7.97 -12.86 6.12
C LYS A 156 8.96 -11.85 6.67
N ILE A 157 8.43 -10.76 7.18
CA ILE A 157 9.16 -9.77 7.96
C ILE A 157 8.96 -10.07 9.43
N SER A 158 10.06 -10.10 10.20
CA SER A 158 10.05 -10.22 11.65
C SER A 158 10.58 -8.94 12.28
N PHE A 159 9.95 -8.54 13.37
CA PHE A 159 10.44 -7.43 14.20
C PHE A 159 11.37 -7.98 15.28
N ASN A 160 12.34 -7.15 15.67
CA ASN A 160 13.11 -7.34 16.88
C ASN A 160 12.48 -6.57 18.05
N ASP A 161 13.03 -6.74 19.25
CA ASP A 161 12.57 -6.05 20.48
C ASP A 161 13.18 -4.64 20.63
N ASP A 162 13.73 -4.04 19.58
CA ASP A 162 14.30 -2.71 19.62
C ASP A 162 13.22 -1.62 19.78
N TYR A 163 13.63 -0.51 20.37
CA TYR A 163 12.73 0.64 20.54
C TYR A 163 12.43 1.32 19.20
N GLY A 164 11.23 1.90 19.11
CA GLY A 164 10.77 2.65 17.94
C GLY A 164 10.37 1.72 16.80
N ILE A 165 10.76 2.08 15.58
CA ILE A 165 10.33 1.37 14.35
C ILE A 165 11.35 0.35 13.84
N GLY A 166 12.58 0.26 14.40
CA GLY A 166 13.58 -0.68 13.88
C GLY A 166 14.96 -0.55 14.53
N GLY A 167 15.05 0.15 15.65
CA GLY A 167 16.29 0.35 16.38
C GLY A 167 17.14 1.53 15.91
N PRO A 168 18.43 1.57 16.28
CA PRO A 168 19.29 2.72 16.00
C PRO A 168 19.62 2.85 14.51
N LEU A 169 19.69 4.11 14.05
CA LEU A 169 20.09 4.43 12.70
C LEU A 169 21.57 4.08 12.45
N ASN A 170 21.85 3.58 11.28
CA ASN A 170 23.20 3.44 10.74
C ASN A 170 23.69 4.79 10.23
N PHE A 171 24.48 5.50 11.05
CA PHE A 171 24.95 6.84 10.72
C PHE A 171 25.91 6.91 9.54
N ASP A 172 26.61 5.83 9.21
CA ASP A 172 27.45 5.77 8.00
C ASP A 172 26.58 5.84 6.76
N THR A 173 25.45 5.09 6.76
CA THR A 173 24.46 5.18 5.70
C THR A 173 23.80 6.56 5.64
N VAL A 174 23.38 7.10 6.79
CA VAL A 174 22.81 8.46 6.86
C VAL A 174 23.76 9.47 6.27
N THR A 175 25.02 9.48 6.69
CA THR A 175 26.05 10.44 6.24
C THR A 175 26.30 10.30 4.73
N LYS A 176 26.36 9.09 4.22
CA LYS A 176 26.60 8.82 2.80
C LYS A 176 25.52 9.40 1.88
N TYR A 177 24.26 9.44 2.35
CA TYR A 177 23.13 9.92 1.55
C TYR A 177 22.58 11.28 2.02
N LEU A 178 23.28 11.96 2.92
CA LEU A 178 22.89 13.29 3.41
C LEU A 178 23.04 14.33 2.29
N VAL A 179 21.94 15.01 1.97
CA VAL A 179 21.93 16.04 0.92
C VAL A 179 22.26 17.42 1.50
N SER A 180 21.83 17.70 2.75
CA SER A 180 22.20 18.94 3.47
C SER A 180 22.15 18.69 4.97
N SER A 181 23.01 19.39 5.72
CA SER A 181 23.09 19.32 7.19
C SER A 181 22.37 20.49 7.89
N ASN A 182 21.53 21.23 7.17
CA ASN A 182 20.78 22.35 7.73
C ASN A 182 19.56 21.83 8.51
N VAL A 183 19.81 21.33 9.70
CA VAL A 183 18.83 21.12 10.76
C VAL A 183 19.24 21.94 11.96
#